data_fb2acc97a7381657a63e848db3aaa96d
#
_entry.id   fb2acc97a7381657a63e848db3aaa96d
#
_cell.length_a   1.000
_cell.length_b   1.000
_cell.length_c   1.000
_cell.angle_alpha   90.00
_cell.angle_beta   90.00
_cell.angle_gamma   90.00
#
_symmetry.space_group_name_H-M   'P 1'
#
loop_
_entity.id
_entity.type
_entity.pdbx_description
1 polymer ?
#
loop_
_entity_poly.entity_id
_entity_poly.type
_entity_poly.pdbx_seq_one_letter_code
_entity_poly.pdbx_strand_id
1 'polypeptide(L)'
;MGEVVGAGLLAHVPTIALPEQERRDLNHGEDSTLVSGLRQLRAEVFDVLDHDTVVVLDSHWATTVEFVVTAQDRRSGLFTSEELPRGMCRRPYDFPGDPQLAHAIAAQADRHGTWITAIDDHQLPIFYATTNLWEYLGRGLPDKRWLSIGVCQTGDAEDHLRLGRALGDAIAATDRRVVLIASGALSHTFWPLRELRKHEAAGVEHIFTPEAAAADLERIEWFTKGDHARVLESMPEFLRFKPEARFGHYLMMMGALGENDCTARARKYGEYENSVGTGQAHLWFDRPATGFPRPHTTSLTAEDLAVPEFAAAAQAAQAAQAARTPLARDGA
;
A
#
# COMPACT_ATOMS: atom_id res chain seq x y z
N MET A 1 -5.27 -2.69 23.47
CA MET A 1 -5.20 -3.63 22.32
C MET A 1 -5.41 -2.76 21.09
N GLY A 2 -4.48 -2.86 20.15
CA GLY A 2 -4.55 -2.07 18.92
C GLY A 2 -5.64 -2.55 17.98
N GLU A 3 -6.00 -1.71 17.04
CA GLU A 3 -7.06 -2.00 16.07
C GLU A 3 -6.82 -1.26 14.75
N VAL A 4 -7.33 -1.82 13.65
CA VAL A 4 -7.47 -1.09 12.40
C VAL A 4 -8.69 -0.18 12.52
N VAL A 5 -8.49 1.13 12.33
CA VAL A 5 -9.55 2.14 12.46
C VAL A 5 -10.09 2.63 11.12
N GLY A 6 -9.40 2.35 10.03
CA GLY A 6 -9.81 2.66 8.67
C GLY A 6 -8.87 2.02 7.67
N ALA A 7 -9.34 1.85 6.44
CA ALA A 7 -8.54 1.29 5.36
C ALA A 7 -8.90 1.93 4.01
N GLY A 8 -7.97 1.91 3.05
CA GLY A 8 -8.24 2.42 1.71
C GLY A 8 -7.39 1.76 0.64
N LEU A 9 -7.95 1.63 -0.56
CA LEU A 9 -7.24 1.33 -1.80
C LEU A 9 -7.07 2.67 -2.53
N LEU A 10 -5.84 3.18 -2.58
CA LEU A 10 -5.56 4.53 -3.02
C LEU A 10 -4.52 4.55 -4.14
N ALA A 11 -4.86 5.20 -5.23
CA ALA A 11 -3.93 5.45 -6.33
C ALA A 11 -2.83 6.43 -5.92
N HIS A 12 -1.59 6.17 -6.35
CA HIS A 12 -0.42 7.00 -6.06
C HIS A 12 0.26 7.56 -7.31
N VAL A 13 -0.48 7.59 -8.42
CA VAL A 13 0.06 7.92 -9.75
C VAL A 13 1.02 9.10 -9.76
N PRO A 14 2.10 9.05 -10.55
CA PRO A 14 3.07 10.14 -10.63
C PRO A 14 2.46 11.50 -10.98
N THR A 15 1.38 11.52 -11.77
CA THR A 15 0.73 12.75 -12.22
C THR A 15 0.14 13.60 -11.11
N ILE A 16 -0.27 13.01 -9.96
CA ILE A 16 -0.76 13.80 -8.82
C ILE A 16 0.35 14.70 -8.22
N ALA A 17 1.61 14.38 -8.48
CA ALA A 17 2.75 15.18 -8.05
C ALA A 17 3.05 16.39 -8.95
N LEU A 18 2.43 16.46 -10.14
CA LEU A 18 2.60 17.59 -11.05
C LEU A 18 1.86 18.84 -10.55
N PRO A 19 2.31 20.05 -10.94
CA PRO A 19 1.55 21.27 -10.76
C PRO A 19 0.16 21.17 -11.44
N GLU A 20 -0.83 21.85 -10.89
CA GLU A 20 -2.21 21.83 -11.42
C GLU A 20 -2.28 22.19 -12.89
N GLN A 21 -1.54 23.23 -13.31
CA GLN A 21 -1.54 23.65 -14.71
C GLN A 21 -1.07 22.53 -15.64
N GLU A 22 -0.01 21.81 -15.27
CA GLU A 22 0.49 20.69 -16.08
C GLU A 22 -0.53 19.54 -16.14
N ARG A 23 -1.22 19.25 -15.03
CA ARG A 23 -2.29 18.22 -15.03
C ARG A 23 -3.46 18.62 -15.94
N ARG A 24 -3.85 19.91 -15.90
CA ARG A 24 -4.88 20.42 -16.79
C ARG A 24 -4.45 20.38 -18.26
N ASP A 25 -3.20 20.70 -18.55
CA ASP A 25 -2.67 20.65 -19.92
C ASP A 25 -2.67 19.22 -20.47
N LEU A 26 -2.41 18.23 -19.62
CA LEU A 26 -2.47 16.81 -19.97
C LEU A 26 -3.91 16.29 -20.15
N ASN A 27 -4.89 16.93 -19.52
CA ASN A 27 -6.28 16.46 -19.42
C ASN A 27 -7.28 17.47 -20.02
N HIS A 28 -6.95 18.04 -21.18
CA HIS A 28 -7.84 18.89 -21.98
C HIS A 28 -8.43 20.11 -21.22
N GLY A 29 -7.73 20.62 -20.22
CA GLY A 29 -8.13 21.77 -19.42
C GLY A 29 -8.78 21.42 -18.07
N GLU A 30 -9.11 20.16 -17.83
CA GLU A 30 -9.66 19.67 -16.57
C GLU A 30 -8.57 19.18 -15.63
N ASP A 31 -8.71 19.38 -14.32
CA ASP A 31 -7.79 18.77 -13.33
C ASP A 31 -8.22 17.33 -13.04
N SER A 32 -7.26 16.50 -12.65
CA SER A 32 -7.54 15.14 -12.16
C SER A 32 -8.37 15.17 -10.88
N THR A 33 -9.43 14.37 -10.85
CA THR A 33 -10.28 14.23 -9.67
C THR A 33 -9.57 13.44 -8.55
N LEU A 34 -8.47 12.71 -8.87
CA LEU A 34 -7.66 12.03 -7.87
C LEU A 34 -7.04 13.01 -6.87
N VAL A 35 -6.63 14.21 -7.34
CA VAL A 35 -6.06 15.23 -6.43
C VAL A 35 -7.12 15.84 -5.53
N SER A 36 -8.27 16.21 -6.09
CA SER A 36 -9.39 16.73 -5.28
C SER A 36 -9.94 15.67 -4.34
N GLY A 37 -9.97 14.40 -4.78
CA GLY A 37 -10.35 13.24 -3.96
C GLY A 37 -9.44 13.02 -2.75
N LEU A 38 -8.11 13.10 -2.93
CA LEU A 38 -7.18 13.02 -1.80
C LEU A 38 -7.34 14.17 -0.81
N ARG A 39 -7.58 15.41 -1.29
CA ARG A 39 -7.85 16.56 -0.42
C ARG A 39 -9.15 16.38 0.36
N GLN A 40 -10.19 15.87 -0.28
CA GLN A 40 -11.47 15.56 0.37
C GLN A 40 -11.29 14.44 1.39
N LEU A 41 -10.61 13.34 1.05
CA LEU A 41 -10.29 12.24 1.96
C LEU A 41 -9.51 12.74 3.18
N ARG A 42 -8.55 13.66 2.97
CA ARG A 42 -7.82 14.28 4.07
C ARG A 42 -8.77 15.00 5.03
N ALA A 43 -9.61 15.90 4.52
CA ALA A 43 -10.50 16.73 5.34
C ALA A 43 -11.59 15.90 6.04
N GLU A 44 -12.16 14.90 5.35
CA GLU A 44 -13.27 14.12 5.89
C GLU A 44 -12.84 12.97 6.79
N VAL A 45 -11.61 12.47 6.62
CA VAL A 45 -11.13 11.28 7.32
C VAL A 45 -9.87 11.56 8.12
N PHE A 46 -8.74 11.89 7.48
CA PHE A 46 -7.46 11.95 8.17
C PHE A 46 -7.36 13.06 9.22
N ASP A 47 -8.08 14.17 9.03
CA ASP A 47 -8.12 15.27 9.97
C ASP A 47 -9.04 15.00 11.17
N VAL A 48 -9.97 14.03 11.07
CA VAL A 48 -10.99 13.77 12.10
C VAL A 48 -10.89 12.37 12.72
N LEU A 49 -10.33 11.40 11.99
CA LEU A 49 -10.19 10.04 12.47
C LEU A 49 -9.09 9.98 13.53
N ASP A 50 -9.44 9.48 14.70
CA ASP A 50 -8.47 9.21 15.74
C ASP A 50 -7.61 7.99 15.34
N HIS A 51 -6.40 8.26 14.85
CA HIS A 51 -5.40 7.27 14.48
C HIS A 51 -4.01 7.76 14.88
N ASP A 52 -3.07 6.86 15.03
CA ASP A 52 -1.68 7.20 15.36
C ASP A 52 -0.66 6.71 14.34
N THR A 53 -0.99 5.66 13.59
CA THR A 53 -0.08 5.01 12.65
C THR A 53 -0.77 4.73 11.32
N VAL A 54 -0.07 5.00 10.23
CA VAL A 54 -0.47 4.66 8.85
C VAL A 54 0.51 3.61 8.33
N VAL A 55 -0.02 2.48 7.86
CA VAL A 55 0.74 1.44 7.18
C VAL A 55 0.42 1.49 5.70
N VAL A 56 1.43 1.77 4.88
CA VAL A 56 1.32 1.77 3.42
C VAL A 56 1.78 0.41 2.89
N LEU A 57 0.87 -0.31 2.26
CA LEU A 57 1.15 -1.52 1.50
C LEU A 57 1.51 -1.08 0.08
N ASP A 58 2.81 -0.99 -0.16
CA ASP A 58 3.42 -0.24 -1.27
C ASP A 58 3.63 -1.17 -2.48
N SER A 59 2.79 -1.03 -3.51
CA SER A 59 2.88 -1.85 -4.72
C SER A 59 4.07 -1.50 -5.61
N HIS A 60 4.63 -0.30 -5.47
CA HIS A 60 5.77 0.14 -6.25
C HIS A 60 7.11 -0.30 -5.63
N TRP A 61 7.13 -0.56 -4.34
CA TRP A 61 8.29 -1.16 -3.66
C TRP A 61 8.22 -2.68 -3.74
N ALA A 62 8.90 -3.26 -4.73
CA ALA A 62 8.85 -4.68 -5.01
C ALA A 62 10.17 -5.38 -4.64
N THR A 63 10.09 -6.33 -3.72
CA THR A 63 11.20 -7.24 -3.36
C THR A 63 11.09 -8.55 -4.14
N THR A 64 12.11 -9.44 -4.06
CA THR A 64 12.11 -10.71 -4.79
C THR A 64 12.30 -11.94 -3.92
N VAL A 65 12.75 -11.79 -2.68
CA VAL A 65 13.08 -12.92 -1.81
C VAL A 65 12.17 -13.00 -0.60
N GLU A 66 11.88 -11.86 0.00
CA GLU A 66 11.12 -11.73 1.23
C GLU A 66 10.33 -10.44 1.23
N PHE A 67 9.32 -10.34 2.05
CA PHE A 67 8.69 -9.06 2.33
C PHE A 67 9.63 -8.20 3.19
N VAL A 68 9.47 -6.90 3.09
CA VAL A 68 10.26 -5.94 3.88
C VAL A 68 9.34 -4.87 4.46
N VAL A 69 9.55 -4.51 5.73
CA VAL A 69 8.87 -3.40 6.40
C VAL A 69 9.90 -2.38 6.89
N THR A 70 9.58 -1.10 6.75
CA THR A 70 10.41 -0.01 7.27
C THR A 70 10.31 0.06 8.79
N ALA A 71 11.45 0.10 9.50
CA ALA A 71 11.52 0.09 10.96
C ALA A 71 12.32 1.29 11.53
N GLN A 72 12.57 2.34 10.74
CA GLN A 72 13.23 3.53 11.21
C GLN A 72 12.31 4.33 12.17
N ASP A 73 12.90 4.98 13.18
CA ASP A 73 12.18 5.92 14.06
C ASP A 73 11.62 7.12 13.30
N ARG A 74 12.35 7.55 12.27
CA ARG A 74 11.99 8.69 11.43
C ARG A 74 12.54 8.49 10.03
N ARG A 75 11.77 8.89 9.03
CA ARG A 75 12.21 8.96 7.64
C ARG A 75 12.10 10.41 7.15
N SER A 76 13.21 10.96 6.69
CA SER A 76 13.27 12.31 6.16
C SER A 76 14.29 12.42 5.05
N GLY A 77 14.05 13.29 4.09
CA GLY A 77 14.97 13.50 2.97
C GLY A 77 14.32 14.18 1.78
N LEU A 78 14.96 14.02 0.65
CA LEU A 78 14.48 14.49 -0.65
C LEU A 78 14.30 13.28 -1.57
N PHE A 79 13.05 13.01 -1.92
CA PHE A 79 12.73 11.96 -2.87
C PHE A 79 12.86 12.47 -4.31
N THR A 80 13.51 11.69 -5.17
CA THR A 80 13.50 11.88 -6.61
C THR A 80 13.20 10.54 -7.26
N SER A 81 12.19 10.49 -8.10
CA SER A 81 11.84 9.31 -8.88
C SER A 81 12.58 9.29 -10.21
N GLU A 82 12.91 8.09 -10.67
CA GLU A 82 13.30 7.81 -12.05
C GLU A 82 12.12 7.96 -13.03
N GLU A 83 10.89 7.85 -12.52
CA GLU A 83 9.67 8.07 -13.28
C GLU A 83 9.19 9.50 -13.12
N LEU A 84 8.78 10.12 -14.23
CA LEU A 84 8.25 11.48 -14.28
C LEU A 84 9.06 12.48 -13.42
N PRO A 85 10.39 12.58 -13.61
CA PRO A 85 11.26 13.38 -12.72
C PRO A 85 10.90 14.87 -12.69
N ARG A 86 10.23 15.39 -13.74
CA ARG A 86 9.74 16.78 -13.76
C ARG A 86 8.74 17.08 -12.62
N GLY A 87 7.97 16.08 -12.17
CA GLY A 87 7.01 16.23 -11.07
C GLY A 87 7.53 15.69 -9.73
N MET A 88 8.45 14.75 -9.78
CA MET A 88 8.95 14.02 -8.60
C MET A 88 10.46 14.17 -8.41
N CYS A 89 10.99 15.40 -8.53
CA CYS A 89 12.39 15.71 -8.30
C CYS A 89 12.57 16.50 -7.00
N ARG A 90 13.42 15.99 -6.09
CA ARG A 90 13.79 16.62 -4.82
C ARG A 90 12.59 17.00 -3.94
N ARG A 91 11.57 16.18 -3.90
CA ARG A 91 10.39 16.39 -3.06
C ARG A 91 10.73 16.08 -1.60
N PRO A 92 10.55 17.02 -0.67
CA PRO A 92 10.85 16.78 0.72
C PRO A 92 9.81 15.87 1.36
N TYR A 93 10.29 14.93 2.15
CA TYR A 93 9.46 14.12 3.06
C TYR A 93 10.06 14.11 4.45
N ASP A 94 9.20 14.06 5.47
CA ASP A 94 9.62 14.05 6.87
C ASP A 94 8.48 13.58 7.76
N PHE A 95 8.59 12.35 8.29
CA PHE A 95 7.58 11.75 9.15
C PHE A 95 8.20 10.73 10.12
N PRO A 96 7.63 10.59 11.32
CA PRO A 96 8.01 9.53 12.25
C PRO A 96 7.62 8.16 11.69
N GLY A 97 8.44 7.14 11.97
CA GLY A 97 8.14 5.74 11.73
C GLY A 97 7.54 5.06 12.96
N ASP A 98 7.34 3.75 12.88
CA ASP A 98 6.87 2.92 14.00
C ASP A 98 7.67 1.61 14.09
N PRO A 99 8.92 1.65 14.59
CA PRO A 99 9.76 0.45 14.71
C PRO A 99 9.14 -0.61 15.61
N GLN A 100 8.36 -0.23 16.61
CA GLN A 100 7.69 -1.18 17.49
C GLN A 100 6.67 -2.03 16.71
N LEU A 101 5.84 -1.40 15.89
CA LEU A 101 4.89 -2.13 15.05
C LEU A 101 5.62 -2.94 13.98
N ALA A 102 6.66 -2.40 13.35
CA ALA A 102 7.45 -3.11 12.34
C ALA A 102 8.05 -4.42 12.89
N HIS A 103 8.67 -4.37 14.06
CA HIS A 103 9.21 -5.57 14.72
C HIS A 103 8.11 -6.53 15.19
N ALA A 104 6.94 -6.01 15.61
CA ALA A 104 5.81 -6.85 15.95
C ALA A 104 5.28 -7.63 14.74
N ILE A 105 5.24 -6.99 13.55
CA ILE A 105 4.87 -7.66 12.29
C ILE A 105 5.86 -8.78 11.97
N ALA A 106 7.16 -8.51 12.04
CA ALA A 106 8.18 -9.51 11.79
C ALA A 106 8.08 -10.71 12.77
N ALA A 107 7.77 -10.44 14.04
CA ALA A 107 7.60 -11.50 15.05
C ALA A 107 6.32 -12.35 14.84
N GLN A 108 5.31 -11.86 14.14
CA GLN A 108 4.10 -12.63 13.83
C GLN A 108 4.22 -13.44 12.53
N ALA A 109 5.13 -13.09 11.62
CA ALA A 109 5.23 -13.68 10.29
C ALA A 109 5.38 -15.20 10.33
N ASP A 110 6.22 -15.74 11.20
CA ASP A 110 6.46 -17.20 11.34
C ASP A 110 5.17 -17.97 11.66
N ARG A 111 4.26 -17.38 12.45
CA ARG A 111 2.98 -18.03 12.81
C ARG A 111 2.04 -18.17 11.62
N HIS A 112 2.29 -17.39 10.60
CA HIS A 112 1.52 -17.39 9.36
C HIS A 112 2.26 -18.02 8.19
N GLY A 113 3.44 -18.64 8.43
CA GLY A 113 4.24 -19.29 7.40
C GLY A 113 4.68 -18.31 6.30
N THR A 114 5.08 -17.10 6.69
CA THR A 114 5.57 -16.06 5.78
C THR A 114 6.84 -15.42 6.33
N TRP A 115 7.55 -14.69 5.48
CA TRP A 115 8.84 -14.10 5.83
C TRP A 115 8.85 -12.60 5.54
N ILE A 116 9.11 -11.80 6.58
CA ILE A 116 9.28 -10.36 6.48
C ILE A 116 10.45 -9.89 7.36
N THR A 117 11.28 -9.01 6.80
CA THR A 117 12.38 -8.38 7.51
C THR A 117 12.06 -6.93 7.84
N ALA A 118 12.20 -6.55 9.11
CA ALA A 118 12.11 -5.17 9.57
C ALA A 118 13.48 -4.49 9.40
N ILE A 119 13.56 -3.40 8.63
CA ILE A 119 14.81 -2.71 8.30
C ILE A 119 14.78 -1.29 8.86
N ASP A 120 15.73 -0.97 9.73
CA ASP A 120 15.93 0.34 10.36
C ASP A 120 17.03 1.19 9.71
N ASP A 121 17.64 0.71 8.64
CA ASP A 121 18.72 1.41 7.93
C ASP A 121 18.18 2.69 7.24
N HIS A 122 18.80 3.83 7.56
CA HIS A 122 18.42 5.14 7.00
C HIS A 122 18.70 5.25 5.49
N GLN A 123 19.52 4.38 4.90
CA GLN A 123 19.78 4.30 3.46
C GLN A 123 18.70 3.50 2.71
N LEU A 124 17.79 2.82 3.41
CA LEU A 124 16.70 2.11 2.75
C LEU A 124 15.88 3.08 1.89
N PRO A 125 15.73 2.83 0.58
CA PRO A 125 15.03 3.72 -0.32
C PRO A 125 13.55 3.90 0.08
N ILE A 126 12.97 5.03 -0.30
CA ILE A 126 11.55 5.30 -0.21
C ILE A 126 10.97 5.40 -1.63
N PHE A 127 9.72 5.04 -1.79
CA PHE A 127 9.06 5.04 -3.10
C PHE A 127 7.88 6.02 -3.14
N TYR A 128 7.51 6.45 -4.34
CA TYR A 128 6.46 7.46 -4.51
C TYR A 128 5.06 6.95 -4.13
N ALA A 129 4.84 5.65 -4.11
CA ALA A 129 3.61 5.07 -3.58
C ALA A 129 3.36 5.48 -2.11
N THR A 130 4.43 5.68 -1.34
CA THR A 130 4.36 6.22 0.01
C THR A 130 4.41 7.75 0.01
N THR A 131 5.39 8.38 -0.68
CA THR A 131 5.60 9.83 -0.57
C THR A 131 4.48 10.65 -1.22
N ASN A 132 3.90 10.18 -2.33
CA ASN A 132 2.78 10.87 -2.97
C ASN A 132 1.53 10.88 -2.08
N LEU A 133 1.19 9.77 -1.44
CA LEU A 133 0.05 9.73 -0.52
C LEU A 133 0.33 10.48 0.78
N TRP A 134 1.55 10.38 1.33
CA TRP A 134 1.94 11.17 2.50
C TRP A 134 1.84 12.67 2.26
N GLU A 135 2.19 13.15 1.07
CA GLU A 135 2.09 14.56 0.71
C GLU A 135 0.69 15.12 0.94
N TYR A 136 -0.34 14.36 0.56
CA TYR A 136 -1.74 14.78 0.69
C TYR A 136 -2.35 14.43 2.04
N LEU A 137 -2.03 13.27 2.58
CA LEU A 137 -2.73 12.70 3.73
C LEU A 137 -1.97 12.86 5.05
N GLY A 138 -0.63 12.94 5.00
CA GLY A 138 0.24 12.97 6.18
C GLY A 138 0.89 14.33 6.45
N ARG A 139 1.20 15.12 5.41
CA ARG A 139 1.88 16.40 5.58
C ARG A 139 1.08 17.33 6.51
N GLY A 140 1.77 17.88 7.51
CA GLY A 140 1.13 18.72 8.54
C GLY A 140 0.49 17.95 9.70
N LEU A 141 0.65 16.62 9.76
CA LEU A 141 0.31 15.77 10.90
C LEU A 141 1.59 15.18 11.51
N PRO A 142 2.40 15.96 12.23
CA PRO A 142 3.76 15.56 12.63
C PRO A 142 3.80 14.40 13.61
N ASP A 143 2.70 14.14 14.33
CA ASP A 143 2.61 13.07 15.33
C ASP A 143 2.12 11.74 14.74
N LYS A 144 1.70 11.72 13.46
CA LYS A 144 1.24 10.50 12.81
C LYS A 144 2.43 9.73 12.23
N ARG A 145 2.56 8.48 12.65
CA ARG A 145 3.62 7.57 12.20
C ARG A 145 3.27 6.98 10.84
N TRP A 146 4.28 6.80 10.01
CA TRP A 146 4.14 6.17 8.69
C TRP A 146 5.19 5.08 8.53
N LEU A 147 4.75 3.89 8.13
CA LEU A 147 5.64 2.83 7.70
C LEU A 147 5.12 2.20 6.41
N SER A 148 6.05 1.62 5.65
CA SER A 148 5.77 1.00 4.36
C SER A 148 6.12 -0.48 4.41
N ILE A 149 5.29 -1.30 3.77
CA ILE A 149 5.55 -2.72 3.51
C ILE A 149 5.56 -2.90 2.01
N GLY A 150 6.68 -3.40 1.46
CA GLY A 150 6.79 -3.71 0.04
C GLY A 150 6.06 -5.00 -0.34
N VAL A 151 5.65 -5.11 -1.59
CA VAL A 151 5.16 -6.38 -2.16
C VAL A 151 6.33 -7.31 -2.49
N CYS A 152 6.12 -8.64 -2.45
CA CYS A 152 7.10 -9.62 -2.89
C CYS A 152 6.70 -10.18 -4.26
N GLN A 153 7.58 -10.03 -5.27
CA GLN A 153 7.30 -10.47 -6.66
C GLN A 153 7.18 -11.98 -6.80
N THR A 154 7.86 -12.74 -5.93
CA THR A 154 7.80 -14.21 -5.92
C THR A 154 6.59 -14.73 -5.14
N GLY A 155 5.98 -13.89 -4.29
CA GLY A 155 4.80 -14.25 -3.52
C GLY A 155 3.56 -14.38 -4.40
N ASP A 156 2.74 -15.37 -4.12
CA ASP A 156 1.42 -15.54 -4.72
C ASP A 156 0.32 -14.81 -3.92
N ALA A 157 -0.94 -15.07 -4.23
CA ALA A 157 -2.07 -14.44 -3.54
C ALA A 157 -2.13 -14.85 -2.06
N GLU A 158 -1.88 -16.13 -1.77
CA GLU A 158 -1.90 -16.63 -0.39
C GLU A 158 -0.75 -16.09 0.44
N ASP A 159 0.45 -15.93 -0.13
CA ASP A 159 1.59 -15.32 0.57
C ASP A 159 1.28 -13.89 1.02
N HIS A 160 0.63 -13.09 0.17
CA HIS A 160 0.21 -11.73 0.52
C HIS A 160 -0.91 -11.72 1.58
N LEU A 161 -1.88 -12.64 1.51
CA LEU A 161 -2.90 -12.80 2.55
C LEU A 161 -2.28 -13.20 3.89
N ARG A 162 -1.33 -14.16 3.91
CA ARG A 162 -0.60 -14.58 5.12
C ARG A 162 0.13 -13.42 5.78
N LEU A 163 0.82 -12.58 4.98
CA LEU A 163 1.46 -11.39 5.53
C LEU A 163 0.43 -10.41 6.09
N GLY A 164 -0.71 -10.25 5.42
CA GLY A 164 -1.82 -9.46 5.94
C GLY A 164 -2.34 -9.97 7.28
N ARG A 165 -2.49 -11.27 7.45
CA ARG A 165 -2.88 -11.89 8.74
C ARG A 165 -1.86 -11.59 9.83
N ALA A 166 -0.56 -11.73 9.52
CA ALA A 166 0.52 -11.38 10.46
C ALA A 166 0.48 -9.89 10.86
N LEU A 167 0.21 -9.00 9.89
CA LEU A 167 0.03 -7.57 10.14
C LEU A 167 -1.15 -7.30 11.09
N GLY A 168 -2.30 -7.91 10.84
CA GLY A 168 -3.49 -7.76 11.69
C GLY A 168 -3.27 -8.24 13.12
N ASP A 169 -2.61 -9.41 13.30
CA ASP A 169 -2.24 -9.94 14.61
C ASP A 169 -1.21 -9.06 15.32
N ALA A 170 -0.23 -8.52 14.58
CA ALA A 170 0.74 -7.58 15.14
C ALA A 170 0.06 -6.29 15.63
N ILE A 171 -0.86 -5.73 14.85
CA ILE A 171 -1.64 -4.55 15.26
C ILE A 171 -2.40 -4.87 16.55
N ALA A 172 -3.11 -5.99 16.62
CA ALA A 172 -3.88 -6.40 17.79
C ALA A 172 -3.01 -6.61 19.06
N ALA A 173 -1.74 -6.96 18.88
CA ALA A 173 -0.78 -7.13 19.97
C ALA A 173 -0.18 -5.81 20.49
N THR A 174 -0.41 -4.69 19.81
CA THR A 174 0.03 -3.35 20.20
C THR A 174 -1.10 -2.55 20.85
N ASP A 175 -0.90 -1.26 21.04
CA ASP A 175 -1.91 -0.28 21.42
C ASP A 175 -2.25 0.70 20.30
N ARG A 176 -1.80 0.43 19.08
CA ARG A 176 -1.90 1.33 17.93
C ARG A 176 -3.32 1.37 17.33
N ARG A 177 -3.70 2.56 16.90
CA ARG A 177 -4.89 2.82 16.09
C ARG A 177 -4.43 3.03 14.65
N VAL A 178 -4.55 1.99 13.84
CA VAL A 178 -3.87 1.90 12.54
C VAL A 178 -4.83 2.18 11.38
N VAL A 179 -4.37 3.00 10.46
CA VAL A 179 -4.94 3.12 9.10
C VAL A 179 -4.12 2.27 8.15
N LEU A 180 -4.77 1.41 7.37
CA LEU A 180 -4.14 0.64 6.30
C LEU A 180 -4.39 1.30 4.95
N ILE A 181 -3.35 1.50 4.18
CA ILE A 181 -3.44 2.00 2.80
C ILE A 181 -2.86 0.96 1.85
N ALA A 182 -3.71 0.30 1.09
CA ALA A 182 -3.29 -0.43 -0.11
C ALA A 182 -2.98 0.60 -1.20
N SER A 183 -1.70 0.94 -1.35
CA SER A 183 -1.25 1.96 -2.30
C SER A 183 -0.96 1.32 -3.64
N GLY A 184 -1.84 1.55 -4.62
CA GLY A 184 -1.71 0.94 -5.94
C GLY A 184 -2.93 1.13 -6.83
N ALA A 185 -2.75 0.72 -8.08
CA ALA A 185 -3.76 0.75 -9.15
C ALA A 185 -4.59 -0.55 -9.20
N LEU A 186 -5.66 -0.49 -9.98
CA LEU A 186 -6.44 -1.64 -10.45
C LEU A 186 -5.73 -2.28 -11.65
N SER A 187 -6.36 -2.40 -12.82
CA SER A 187 -5.68 -2.90 -14.03
C SER A 187 -4.45 -2.07 -14.36
N HIS A 188 -3.34 -2.72 -14.78
CA HIS A 188 -2.05 -2.03 -14.85
C HIS A 188 -1.24 -2.47 -16.08
N THR A 189 -1.73 -2.09 -17.26
CA THR A 189 -1.03 -2.28 -18.53
C THR A 189 -0.78 -0.92 -19.18
N PHE A 190 0.49 -0.60 -19.43
CA PHE A 190 0.89 0.66 -20.04
C PHE A 190 0.77 0.61 -21.57
N TRP A 191 0.44 1.75 -22.17
CA TRP A 191 0.59 1.94 -23.59
C TRP A 191 2.08 1.90 -24.00
N PRO A 192 2.41 1.38 -25.18
CA PRO A 192 3.77 1.46 -25.69
C PRO A 192 4.27 2.91 -25.74
N LEU A 193 5.56 3.12 -25.48
CA LEU A 193 6.16 4.46 -25.36
C LEU A 193 5.78 5.43 -26.50
N ARG A 194 5.72 4.94 -27.74
CA ARG A 194 5.36 5.76 -28.90
C ARG A 194 3.89 6.20 -28.95
N GLU A 195 3.01 5.52 -28.21
CA GLU A 195 1.58 5.81 -28.11
C GLU A 195 1.21 6.52 -26.81
N LEU A 196 2.06 6.39 -25.79
CA LEU A 196 1.79 6.76 -24.39
C LEU A 196 1.26 8.20 -24.25
N ARG A 197 1.85 9.17 -24.96
CA ARG A 197 1.42 10.58 -24.92
C ARG A 197 0.02 10.83 -25.43
N LYS A 198 -0.54 9.95 -26.25
CA LYS A 198 -1.91 10.04 -26.73
C LYS A 198 -2.93 9.59 -25.67
N HIS A 199 -2.43 8.96 -24.62
CA HIS A 199 -3.23 8.35 -23.55
C HIS A 199 -2.91 8.92 -22.17
N GLU A 200 -2.42 10.17 -22.11
CA GLU A 200 -2.11 10.86 -20.85
C GLU A 200 -3.36 11.46 -20.17
N ALA A 201 -4.45 11.69 -20.93
CA ALA A 201 -5.69 12.22 -20.37
C ALA A 201 -6.40 11.22 -19.44
N ALA A 202 -7.14 11.73 -18.47
CA ALA A 202 -7.76 10.94 -17.40
C ALA A 202 -8.97 10.09 -17.84
N GLY A 203 -9.51 10.30 -19.05
CA GLY A 203 -10.69 9.61 -19.55
C GLY A 203 -10.54 8.10 -19.60
N VAL A 204 -11.62 7.39 -19.29
CA VAL A 204 -11.66 5.91 -19.25
C VAL A 204 -11.39 5.26 -20.61
N GLU A 205 -11.61 5.99 -21.71
CA GLU A 205 -11.29 5.56 -23.07
C GLU A 205 -9.80 5.41 -23.33
N HIS A 206 -8.96 5.90 -22.43
CA HIS A 206 -7.52 5.78 -22.47
C HIS A 206 -6.97 4.57 -21.68
N ILE A 207 -7.82 3.85 -20.94
CA ILE A 207 -7.44 2.57 -20.33
C ILE A 207 -7.03 1.59 -21.44
N PHE A 208 -6.05 0.73 -21.16
CA PHE A 208 -5.39 -0.10 -22.19
C PHE A 208 -6.36 -0.95 -23.01
N THR A 209 -7.41 -1.50 -22.38
CA THR A 209 -8.52 -2.14 -23.10
C THR A 209 -9.85 -1.84 -22.43
N PRO A 210 -10.97 -1.80 -23.19
CA PRO A 210 -12.31 -1.66 -22.62
C PRO A 210 -12.66 -2.76 -21.62
N GLU A 211 -12.15 -3.98 -21.81
CA GLU A 211 -12.38 -5.12 -20.91
C GLU A 211 -11.67 -4.91 -19.58
N ALA A 212 -10.47 -4.30 -19.58
CA ALA A 212 -9.76 -3.93 -18.35
C ALA A 212 -10.56 -2.87 -17.57
N ALA A 213 -11.05 -1.83 -18.24
CA ALA A 213 -11.89 -0.82 -17.63
C ALA A 213 -13.19 -1.42 -17.06
N ALA A 214 -13.84 -2.32 -17.79
CA ALA A 214 -15.04 -3.01 -17.32
C ALA A 214 -14.76 -3.87 -16.08
N ALA A 215 -13.64 -4.60 -16.06
CA ALA A 215 -13.23 -5.42 -14.92
C ALA A 215 -12.92 -4.56 -13.68
N ASP A 216 -12.30 -3.40 -13.85
CA ASP A 216 -12.05 -2.46 -12.75
C ASP A 216 -13.34 -1.90 -12.19
N LEU A 217 -14.25 -1.42 -13.05
CA LEU A 217 -15.55 -0.87 -12.65
C LEU A 217 -16.43 -1.90 -11.93
N GLU A 218 -16.38 -3.17 -12.36
CA GLU A 218 -17.08 -4.26 -11.69
C GLU A 218 -16.55 -4.44 -10.26
N ARG A 219 -15.24 -4.41 -10.05
CA ARG A 219 -14.63 -4.51 -8.72
C ARG A 219 -14.92 -3.29 -7.86
N ILE A 220 -14.91 -2.10 -8.44
CA ILE A 220 -15.33 -0.88 -7.74
C ILE A 220 -16.79 -1.03 -7.25
N GLU A 221 -17.67 -1.60 -8.07
CA GLU A 221 -19.05 -1.87 -7.66
C GLU A 221 -19.11 -2.84 -6.48
N TRP A 222 -18.34 -3.95 -6.49
CA TRP A 222 -18.27 -4.89 -5.37
C TRP A 222 -17.70 -4.22 -4.11
N PHE A 223 -16.67 -3.41 -4.21
CA PHE A 223 -16.15 -2.62 -3.10
C PHE A 223 -17.20 -1.71 -2.48
N THR A 224 -17.99 -1.01 -3.30
CA THR A 224 -19.06 -0.14 -2.77
C THR A 224 -20.17 -0.91 -2.07
N LYS A 225 -20.34 -2.19 -2.39
CA LYS A 225 -21.28 -3.11 -1.73
C LYS A 225 -20.68 -3.81 -0.51
N GLY A 226 -19.35 -3.78 -0.33
CA GLY A 226 -18.63 -4.51 0.71
C GLY A 226 -18.48 -6.00 0.39
N ASP A 227 -18.53 -6.37 -0.89
CA ASP A 227 -18.42 -7.75 -1.38
C ASP A 227 -16.96 -8.12 -1.67
N HIS A 228 -16.13 -8.08 -0.61
CA HIS A 228 -14.72 -8.43 -0.71
C HIS A 228 -14.49 -9.92 -1.02
N ALA A 229 -15.39 -10.79 -0.56
CA ALA A 229 -15.34 -12.22 -0.87
C ALA A 229 -15.32 -12.44 -2.39
N ARG A 230 -16.21 -11.77 -3.10
CA ARG A 230 -16.29 -11.87 -4.55
C ARG A 230 -15.06 -11.32 -5.26
N VAL A 231 -14.47 -10.24 -4.74
CA VAL A 231 -13.21 -9.72 -5.26
C VAL A 231 -12.10 -10.77 -5.12
N LEU A 232 -11.95 -11.39 -3.94
CA LEU A 232 -10.96 -12.43 -3.68
C LEU A 232 -11.18 -13.67 -4.56
N GLU A 233 -12.41 -14.14 -4.69
CA GLU A 233 -12.78 -15.27 -5.56
C GLU A 233 -12.45 -14.98 -7.03
N SER A 234 -12.62 -13.74 -7.49
CA SER A 234 -12.37 -13.33 -8.87
C SER A 234 -10.88 -13.06 -9.20
N MET A 235 -9.96 -13.22 -8.24
CA MET A 235 -8.55 -12.91 -8.46
C MET A 235 -7.91 -13.65 -9.65
N PRO A 236 -8.17 -14.96 -9.89
CA PRO A 236 -7.61 -15.65 -11.05
C PRO A 236 -8.02 -15.02 -12.38
N GLU A 237 -9.25 -14.50 -12.47
CA GLU A 237 -9.72 -13.77 -13.65
C GLU A 237 -9.10 -12.38 -13.74
N PHE A 238 -9.05 -11.65 -12.61
CA PHE A 238 -8.53 -10.29 -12.58
C PHE A 238 -7.04 -10.22 -12.95
N LEU A 239 -6.26 -11.23 -12.63
CA LEU A 239 -4.84 -11.32 -13.02
C LEU A 239 -4.61 -11.25 -14.53
N ARG A 240 -5.63 -11.54 -15.36
CA ARG A 240 -5.57 -11.37 -16.83
C ARG A 240 -5.39 -9.91 -17.24
N PHE A 241 -5.89 -8.98 -16.42
CA PHE A 241 -5.78 -7.53 -16.62
C PHE A 241 -4.54 -6.95 -15.91
N LYS A 242 -3.65 -7.83 -15.39
CA LYS A 242 -2.38 -7.48 -14.75
C LYS A 242 -2.53 -6.37 -13.70
N PRO A 243 -3.38 -6.53 -12.68
CA PRO A 243 -3.48 -5.52 -11.62
C PRO A 243 -2.10 -5.24 -11.04
N GLU A 244 -1.88 -4.00 -10.60
CA GLU A 244 -0.59 -3.57 -10.10
C GLU A 244 -0.06 -4.50 -9.01
N ALA A 245 1.22 -4.88 -9.12
CA ALA A 245 1.86 -5.84 -8.21
C ALA A 245 1.03 -7.11 -7.98
N ARG A 246 0.33 -7.62 -9.01
CA ARG A 246 -0.59 -8.76 -8.93
C ARG A 246 -1.70 -8.57 -7.86
N PHE A 247 -2.02 -7.32 -7.53
CA PHE A 247 -2.95 -6.88 -6.49
C PHE A 247 -2.48 -7.23 -5.06
N GLY A 248 -1.20 -7.49 -4.87
CA GLY A 248 -0.62 -7.90 -3.58
C GLY A 248 -0.85 -6.88 -2.45
N HIS A 249 -0.81 -5.58 -2.76
CA HIS A 249 -1.13 -4.51 -1.81
C HIS A 249 -2.55 -4.63 -1.24
N TYR A 250 -3.56 -4.91 -2.08
CA TYR A 250 -4.93 -5.16 -1.63
C TYR A 250 -5.05 -6.48 -0.86
N LEU A 251 -4.41 -7.55 -1.32
CA LEU A 251 -4.44 -8.86 -0.66
C LEU A 251 -3.86 -8.79 0.76
N MET A 252 -2.73 -8.08 0.96
CA MET A 252 -2.18 -7.83 2.30
C MET A 252 -3.17 -7.07 3.20
N MET A 253 -3.84 -6.05 2.66
CA MET A 253 -4.88 -5.33 3.40
C MET A 253 -6.02 -6.29 3.79
N MET A 254 -6.49 -7.11 2.87
CA MET A 254 -7.60 -8.04 3.15
C MET A 254 -7.23 -9.11 4.16
N GLY A 255 -6.01 -9.65 4.12
CA GLY A 255 -5.52 -10.56 5.16
C GLY A 255 -5.60 -9.95 6.57
N ALA A 256 -5.31 -8.65 6.71
CA ALA A 256 -5.42 -7.95 7.98
C ALA A 256 -6.87 -7.64 8.40
N LEU A 257 -7.80 -7.57 7.44
CA LEU A 257 -9.20 -7.17 7.65
C LEU A 257 -10.18 -8.35 7.71
N GLY A 258 -9.69 -9.61 7.74
CA GLY A 258 -10.51 -10.81 7.85
C GLY A 258 -11.09 -11.31 6.53
N GLU A 259 -10.48 -10.96 5.41
CA GLU A 259 -10.73 -11.57 4.09
C GLU A 259 -12.22 -11.60 3.68
N ASN A 260 -12.76 -12.80 3.47
CA ASN A 260 -14.16 -13.01 3.05
C ASN A 260 -15.19 -12.52 4.09
N ASP A 261 -14.80 -12.38 5.36
CA ASP A 261 -15.67 -11.88 6.42
C ASP A 261 -15.73 -10.35 6.45
N CYS A 262 -14.84 -9.66 5.72
CA CYS A 262 -14.85 -8.21 5.63
C CYS A 262 -16.04 -7.74 4.78
N THR A 263 -16.89 -6.89 5.38
CA THR A 263 -18.05 -6.29 4.71
C THR A 263 -17.98 -4.76 4.64
N ALA A 264 -16.78 -4.20 4.83
CA ALA A 264 -16.56 -2.76 4.79
C ALA A 264 -16.87 -2.22 3.39
N ARG A 265 -17.72 -1.20 3.32
CA ARG A 265 -18.14 -0.58 2.06
C ARG A 265 -17.21 0.54 1.67
N ALA A 266 -16.88 0.62 0.38
CA ALA A 266 -16.09 1.72 -0.14
C ALA A 266 -16.91 2.99 -0.33
N ARG A 267 -16.35 4.12 0.11
CA ARG A 267 -16.68 5.46 -0.40
C ARG A 267 -15.65 5.82 -1.45
N LYS A 268 -16.11 6.38 -2.57
CA LYS A 268 -15.24 6.90 -3.63
C LYS A 268 -14.81 8.33 -3.29
N TYR A 269 -13.54 8.63 -3.55
CA TYR A 269 -12.97 9.97 -3.47
C TYR A 269 -12.35 10.34 -4.81
N GLY A 270 -13.09 11.08 -5.61
CA GLY A 270 -12.81 11.30 -7.03
C GLY A 270 -13.45 10.22 -7.92
N GLU A 271 -13.21 10.32 -9.21
CA GLU A 271 -13.73 9.39 -10.20
C GLU A 271 -12.70 8.27 -10.50
N TYR A 272 -13.15 7.24 -11.19
CA TYR A 272 -12.25 6.25 -11.78
C TYR A 272 -11.62 6.87 -13.03
N GLU A 273 -10.29 6.95 -13.05
CA GLU A 273 -9.51 7.63 -14.08
C GLU A 273 -8.45 6.73 -14.69
N ASN A 274 -8.04 7.10 -15.90
CA ASN A 274 -6.85 6.56 -16.54
C ASN A 274 -5.56 7.23 -16.04
N SER A 275 -4.49 6.44 -15.99
CA SER A 275 -3.12 6.95 -16.04
C SER A 275 -2.32 6.10 -17.02
N VAL A 276 -2.12 6.62 -18.24
CA VAL A 276 -1.33 6.04 -19.34
C VAL A 276 -1.63 4.56 -19.66
N GLY A 277 -2.88 4.17 -19.50
CA GLY A 277 -3.37 2.81 -19.76
C GLY A 277 -3.87 2.05 -18.53
N THR A 278 -3.56 2.54 -17.34
CA THR A 278 -3.86 1.88 -16.06
C THR A 278 -5.08 2.48 -15.37
N GLY A 279 -5.85 1.66 -14.66
CA GLY A 279 -7.08 2.07 -13.96
C GLY A 279 -6.82 2.56 -12.55
N GLN A 280 -7.24 3.78 -12.23
CA GLN A 280 -6.94 4.49 -10.99
C GLN A 280 -8.20 4.87 -10.22
N ALA A 281 -8.22 4.65 -8.93
CA ALA A 281 -9.32 5.06 -8.05
C ALA A 281 -8.84 5.34 -6.63
N HIS A 282 -9.60 6.14 -5.90
CA HIS A 282 -9.48 6.25 -4.45
C HIS A 282 -10.74 5.70 -3.79
N LEU A 283 -10.59 4.62 -3.05
CA LEU A 283 -11.63 3.89 -2.36
C LEU A 283 -11.28 3.84 -0.88
N TRP A 284 -12.13 4.43 -0.04
CA TRP A 284 -11.98 4.38 1.40
C TRP A 284 -13.00 3.44 2.00
N PHE A 285 -12.56 2.47 2.78
CA PHE A 285 -13.38 1.48 3.46
C PHE A 285 -13.68 1.95 4.89
N ASP A 286 -14.92 2.36 5.13
CA ASP A 286 -15.35 2.75 6.46
C ASP A 286 -15.36 1.54 7.39
N ARG A 287 -14.83 1.73 8.60
CA ARG A 287 -14.82 0.69 9.62
C ARG A 287 -16.27 0.30 9.97
N PRO A 288 -16.64 -0.99 9.86
CA PRO A 288 -17.96 -1.44 10.27
C PRO A 288 -18.23 -1.14 11.75
N ALA A 289 -19.50 -0.97 12.13
CA ALA A 289 -19.87 -0.69 13.53
C ALA A 289 -19.37 -1.76 14.52
N THR A 290 -19.26 -3.02 14.04
CA THR A 290 -18.70 -4.15 14.79
C THR A 290 -17.17 -4.20 14.80
N GLY A 291 -16.50 -3.26 14.10
CA GLY A 291 -15.07 -3.31 13.80
C GLY A 291 -14.78 -4.12 12.53
N PHE A 292 -13.54 -4.08 12.08
CA PHE A 292 -13.07 -5.03 11.06
C PHE A 292 -12.98 -6.43 11.69
N PRO A 293 -13.31 -7.50 10.95
CA PRO A 293 -13.10 -8.86 11.42
C PRO A 293 -11.64 -9.12 11.78
N ARG A 294 -11.43 -10.11 12.64
CA ARG A 294 -10.06 -10.53 12.97
C ARG A 294 -9.46 -11.30 11.79
N PRO A 295 -8.12 -11.24 11.60
CA PRO A 295 -7.44 -12.09 10.65
C PRO A 295 -7.79 -13.56 10.83
N HIS A 296 -7.90 -14.28 9.72
CA HIS A 296 -8.08 -15.72 9.76
C HIS A 296 -6.84 -16.42 10.31
N THR A 297 -7.02 -17.53 11.00
CA THR A 297 -5.90 -18.38 11.39
C THR A 297 -5.33 -19.06 10.15
N THR A 298 -4.02 -18.90 9.91
CA THR A 298 -3.36 -19.60 8.81
C THR A 298 -3.25 -21.08 9.12
N SER A 299 -3.76 -21.92 8.22
CA SER A 299 -3.52 -23.36 8.25
C SER A 299 -2.19 -23.64 7.56
N LEU A 300 -1.13 -23.94 8.34
CA LEU A 300 0.15 -24.34 7.80
C LEU A 300 0.06 -25.75 7.23
N THR A 301 0.59 -25.94 6.03
CA THR A 301 0.68 -27.24 5.38
C THR A 301 1.90 -28.02 5.89
N ALA A 302 1.98 -29.32 5.59
CA ALA A 302 3.20 -30.09 5.87
C ALA A 302 4.43 -29.55 5.13
N GLU A 303 4.24 -28.91 3.98
CA GLU A 303 5.31 -28.26 3.20
C GLU A 303 5.77 -26.98 3.89
N ASP A 304 4.86 -26.13 4.39
CA ASP A 304 5.21 -24.95 5.19
C ASP A 304 6.02 -25.33 6.44
N LEU A 305 5.66 -26.45 7.08
CA LEU A 305 6.33 -26.95 8.28
C LEU A 305 7.65 -27.67 7.97
N ALA A 306 7.88 -28.11 6.73
CA ALA A 306 9.10 -28.81 6.31
C ALA A 306 10.26 -27.85 5.97
N VAL A 307 10.05 -26.54 6.00
CA VAL A 307 11.08 -25.52 5.83
C VAL A 307 11.51 -24.99 7.21
N PRO A 308 12.43 -25.70 7.91
CA PRO A 308 12.69 -25.47 9.35
C PRO A 308 13.42 -24.16 9.65
N GLU A 309 13.74 -23.34 8.65
CA GLU A 309 14.78 -22.32 8.78
C GLU A 309 14.30 -20.88 8.62
N PHE A 310 13.01 -20.64 8.33
CA PHE A 310 12.50 -19.26 8.27
C PHE A 310 12.64 -18.56 9.63
N ALA A 311 12.31 -19.24 10.73
CA ALA A 311 12.48 -18.71 12.07
C ALA A 311 13.96 -18.49 12.45
N ALA A 312 14.83 -19.41 12.07
CA ALA A 312 16.27 -19.32 12.36
C ALA A 312 16.94 -18.23 11.52
N ALA A 313 16.55 -18.05 10.26
CA ALA A 313 17.08 -17.00 9.38
C ALA A 313 16.62 -15.62 9.83
N ALA A 314 15.35 -15.45 10.20
CA ALA A 314 14.81 -14.20 10.73
C ALA A 314 15.46 -13.83 12.07
N GLN A 315 15.65 -14.79 12.99
CA GLN A 315 16.36 -14.59 14.25
C GLN A 315 17.83 -14.26 14.05
N ALA A 316 18.51 -14.92 13.09
CA ALA A 316 19.90 -14.63 12.75
C ALA A 316 20.06 -13.24 12.11
N ALA A 317 19.13 -12.82 11.25
CA ALA A 317 19.12 -11.49 10.67
C ALA A 317 18.87 -10.40 11.74
N GLN A 318 17.92 -10.62 12.65
CA GLN A 318 17.65 -9.73 13.78
C GLN A 318 18.83 -9.65 14.76
N ALA A 319 19.48 -10.77 15.06
CA ALA A 319 20.67 -10.82 15.91
C ALA A 319 21.87 -10.13 15.24
N ALA A 320 22.05 -10.30 13.92
CA ALA A 320 23.08 -9.60 13.15
C ALA A 320 22.84 -8.09 13.09
N GLN A 321 21.59 -7.67 13.02
CA GLN A 321 21.18 -6.27 13.04
C GLN A 321 21.38 -5.65 14.44
N ALA A 322 21.02 -6.37 15.51
CA ALA A 322 21.26 -5.94 16.89
C ALA A 322 22.75 -5.89 17.25
N ALA A 323 23.58 -6.70 16.62
CA ALA A 323 25.02 -6.72 16.80
C ALA A 323 25.78 -5.63 16.00
N ARG A 324 25.12 -4.92 15.10
CA ARG A 324 25.68 -3.75 14.41
C ARG A 324 25.75 -2.60 15.40
N THR A 325 26.86 -2.51 16.12
CA THR A 325 27.21 -1.32 16.91
C THR A 325 27.10 -0.10 15.99
N PRO A 326 26.48 1.02 16.43
CA PRO A 326 26.45 2.25 15.62
C PRO A 326 27.91 2.60 15.27
N LEU A 327 28.19 2.80 13.99
CA LEU A 327 29.42 3.41 13.56
C LEU A 327 29.55 4.71 14.32
N ALA A 328 30.50 4.79 15.23
CA ALA A 328 30.82 5.99 15.96
C ALA A 328 30.94 7.14 14.95
N ARG A 329 30.14 8.18 15.16
CA ARG A 329 30.33 9.45 14.49
C ARG A 329 31.64 10.02 15.01
N ASP A 330 32.75 9.66 14.37
CA ASP A 330 33.99 10.42 14.56
C ASP A 330 33.80 11.73 13.84
N GLY A 331 33.83 12.78 14.64
CA GLY A 331 33.68 14.15 14.22
C GLY A 331 34.87 14.65 13.41
N ALA A 332 34.60 15.49 12.49
CA ALA A 332 35.35 16.68 12.10
C ALA A 332 34.39 17.65 11.38
#